data_3d801c20f64e43a2378f9bdca691d70c
#
_entry.id   3d801c20f64e43a2378f9bdca691d70c
#
_cell.length_a   1.000
_cell.length_b   1.000
_cell.length_c   1.000
_cell.angle_alpha   90.00
_cell.angle_beta   90.00
_cell.angle_gamma   90.00
#
_symmetry.space_group_name_H-M   'P 1'
#
loop_
_entity.id
_entity.type
_entity.pdbx_description
1 polymer ?
#
loop_
_entity_poly.entity_id
_entity_poly.type
_entity_poly.pdbx_seq_one_letter_code
_entity_poly.pdbx_strand_id
1 'polypeptide(L)'
;MSDVKAIKKALITGITGQDGSYLAELLLEKGYEVHGIKRRASSFNTARIDHLYQDPHEQDPRLVLHYGDLTDSSNLIRIIQQVQPDEIYNLGAQSHVAVSFEAPEYTANSDALGTLRILEAVRMLGLAEKTRIYQASTSELYGLVQEMPQKENTPFYPRSPYGVAKLYAYWITVNYRESYGMYACNGILFNHESPRRGETFVTRKITRGLARIDAGLEECLYMGNLDALRDWGHARDYVEMQWRMLQQEGPPDDFVIATGRQESVRRFIELAAQALGWGVIEWQGQGLEEIGKRSTGEIVVRIDPRYFRPAEVETLLGDPAKAREKLGWTPTTTLEELVAEMVATDQQEAKKEAYLKLKGFDVVGSMENPPTNPDTLQGAGGGQR
;
A
#
# COMPACT_ATOMS: atom_id res chain seq x y z
N MET A 1 -37.29 15.72 -20.27
CA MET A 1 -35.90 16.14 -20.20
C MET A 1 -35.26 15.16 -19.25
N SER A 2 -34.44 14.24 -19.75
CA SER A 2 -33.67 13.32 -18.89
C SER A 2 -32.69 14.17 -18.09
N ASP A 3 -32.79 14.13 -16.76
CA ASP A 3 -31.78 14.69 -15.86
C ASP A 3 -30.41 14.09 -16.23
N VAL A 4 -29.62 14.84 -16.96
CA VAL A 4 -28.22 14.52 -17.19
C VAL A 4 -27.56 14.68 -15.81
N LYS A 5 -27.41 13.54 -15.09
CA LYS A 5 -26.76 13.50 -13.79
C LYS A 5 -25.35 14.10 -13.98
N ALA A 6 -25.05 15.19 -13.30
CA ALA A 6 -23.76 15.84 -13.38
C ALA A 6 -22.66 14.81 -13.08
N ILE A 7 -21.62 14.77 -13.91
CA ILE A 7 -20.49 13.87 -13.72
C ILE A 7 -19.76 14.27 -12.44
N LYS A 8 -19.63 13.34 -11.48
CA LYS A 8 -18.87 13.57 -10.26
C LYS A 8 -17.37 13.67 -10.56
N LYS A 9 -16.69 14.58 -9.86
CA LYS A 9 -15.24 14.78 -9.93
C LYS A 9 -14.57 14.20 -8.70
N ALA A 10 -13.61 13.30 -8.91
CA ALA A 10 -12.79 12.74 -7.85
C ALA A 10 -11.33 13.22 -7.98
N LEU A 11 -10.73 13.64 -6.86
CA LEU A 11 -9.31 13.97 -6.77
C LEU A 11 -8.58 12.91 -5.95
N ILE A 12 -7.58 12.27 -6.55
CA ILE A 12 -6.78 11.22 -5.91
C ILE A 12 -5.34 11.72 -5.72
N THR A 13 -4.88 11.82 -4.47
CA THR A 13 -3.45 11.95 -4.18
C THR A 13 -2.81 10.58 -4.18
N GLY A 14 -1.56 10.46 -4.66
CA GLY A 14 -0.91 9.15 -4.73
C GLY A 14 -1.50 8.21 -5.80
N ILE A 15 -2.07 8.78 -6.88
CA ILE A 15 -2.70 8.00 -7.97
C ILE A 15 -1.74 6.99 -8.63
N THR A 16 -0.43 7.23 -8.59
CA THR A 16 0.60 6.35 -9.15
C THR A 16 0.97 5.19 -8.22
N GLY A 17 0.38 5.13 -7.03
CA GLY A 17 0.53 4.02 -6.09
C GLY A 17 -0.36 2.82 -6.43
N GLN A 18 -0.24 1.75 -5.63
CA GLN A 18 -1.09 0.56 -5.76
C GLN A 18 -2.57 0.93 -5.68
N ASP A 19 -3.00 1.47 -4.54
CA ASP A 19 -4.41 1.81 -4.29
C ASP A 19 -4.92 2.88 -5.24
N GLY A 20 -4.10 3.91 -5.49
CA GLY A 20 -4.46 4.99 -6.40
C GLY A 20 -4.78 4.50 -7.81
N SER A 21 -4.04 3.50 -8.30
CA SER A 21 -4.27 2.94 -9.64
C SER A 21 -5.56 2.09 -9.71
N TYR A 22 -5.84 1.24 -8.71
CA TYR A 22 -7.09 0.49 -8.64
C TYR A 22 -8.30 1.39 -8.41
N LEU A 23 -8.15 2.41 -7.56
CA LEU A 23 -9.22 3.37 -7.32
C LEU A 23 -9.54 4.20 -8.57
N ALA A 24 -8.52 4.61 -9.33
CA ALA A 24 -8.73 5.32 -10.60
C ALA A 24 -9.52 4.46 -11.60
N GLU A 25 -9.19 3.17 -11.76
CA GLU A 25 -9.96 2.23 -12.57
C GLU A 25 -11.42 2.15 -12.11
N LEU A 26 -11.63 1.89 -10.81
CA LEU A 26 -12.97 1.77 -10.23
C LEU A 26 -13.82 3.02 -10.45
N LEU A 27 -13.25 4.20 -10.26
CA LEU A 27 -13.98 5.48 -10.42
C LEU A 27 -14.28 5.79 -11.88
N LEU A 28 -13.35 5.48 -12.79
CA LEU A 28 -13.59 5.60 -14.24
C LEU A 28 -14.72 4.68 -14.71
N GLU A 29 -14.74 3.41 -14.25
CA GLU A 29 -15.83 2.45 -14.50
C GLU A 29 -17.18 2.95 -13.98
N LYS A 30 -17.17 3.62 -12.83
CA LYS A 30 -18.37 4.24 -12.23
C LYS A 30 -18.78 5.57 -12.91
N GLY A 31 -18.05 6.03 -13.92
CA GLY A 31 -18.36 7.20 -14.72
C GLY A 31 -17.92 8.52 -14.13
N TYR A 32 -16.96 8.54 -13.20
CA TYR A 32 -16.37 9.77 -12.68
C TYR A 32 -15.41 10.42 -13.70
N GLU A 33 -15.22 11.73 -13.54
CA GLU A 33 -14.05 12.46 -14.02
C GLU A 33 -12.98 12.36 -12.91
N VAL A 34 -11.86 11.71 -13.20
CA VAL A 34 -10.81 11.41 -12.23
C VAL A 34 -9.63 12.34 -12.42
N HIS A 35 -9.28 13.07 -11.37
CA HIS A 35 -8.09 13.88 -11.29
C HIS A 35 -7.06 13.23 -10.38
N GLY A 36 -5.83 13.07 -10.86
CA GLY A 36 -4.77 12.44 -10.09
C GLY A 36 -3.62 13.40 -9.82
N ILE A 37 -3.15 13.44 -8.57
CA ILE A 37 -1.91 14.15 -8.23
C ILE A 37 -0.74 13.18 -8.29
N LYS A 38 0.25 13.48 -9.14
CA LYS A 38 1.52 12.78 -9.27
C LYS A 38 2.71 13.70 -8.96
N ARG A 39 3.72 13.16 -8.29
CA ARG A 39 4.95 13.93 -8.02
C ARG A 39 5.79 14.06 -9.29
N ARG A 40 6.49 15.17 -9.42
CA ARG A 40 7.50 15.32 -10.47
C ARG A 40 8.73 14.49 -10.11
N ALA A 41 9.11 13.59 -10.99
CA ALA A 41 10.31 12.77 -10.89
C ALA A 41 11.11 12.87 -12.20
N SER A 42 12.42 12.62 -12.14
CA SER A 42 13.28 12.59 -13.32
C SER A 42 13.01 11.35 -14.19
N SER A 43 12.63 10.24 -13.57
CA SER A 43 12.18 9.01 -14.24
C SER A 43 10.66 8.94 -14.29
N PHE A 44 10.13 8.15 -15.22
CA PHE A 44 8.70 7.86 -15.27
C PHE A 44 8.28 7.08 -14.01
N ASN A 45 7.16 7.51 -13.41
CA ASN A 45 6.60 6.90 -12.19
C ASN A 45 5.12 6.56 -12.34
N THR A 46 4.63 6.45 -13.59
CA THR A 46 3.22 6.25 -13.93
C THR A 46 2.88 4.83 -14.37
N ALA A 47 3.83 3.90 -14.35
CA ALA A 47 3.66 2.55 -14.92
C ALA A 47 2.38 1.83 -14.46
N ARG A 48 1.88 2.09 -13.22
CA ARG A 48 0.64 1.48 -12.72
C ARG A 48 -0.64 2.06 -13.30
N ILE A 49 -0.55 3.21 -13.98
CA ILE A 49 -1.70 3.93 -14.58
C ILE A 49 -1.52 4.20 -16.07
N ASP A 50 -0.41 3.78 -16.70
CA ASP A 50 -0.15 4.05 -18.12
C ASP A 50 -1.24 3.45 -19.03
N HIS A 51 -1.84 2.33 -18.64
CA HIS A 51 -2.97 1.71 -19.36
C HIS A 51 -4.27 2.51 -19.28
N LEU A 52 -4.38 3.49 -18.37
CA LEU A 52 -5.50 4.41 -18.23
C LEU A 52 -5.25 5.73 -18.96
N TYR A 53 -4.03 5.91 -19.49
CA TYR A 53 -3.66 7.16 -20.15
C TYR A 53 -4.58 7.50 -21.34
N GLN A 54 -5.02 8.74 -21.38
CA GLN A 54 -5.78 9.29 -22.48
C GLN A 54 -4.98 10.43 -23.09
N ASP A 55 -4.95 10.48 -24.43
CA ASP A 55 -4.26 11.55 -25.15
C ASP A 55 -4.93 12.89 -24.83
N PRO A 56 -4.18 13.96 -24.50
CA PRO A 56 -4.76 15.29 -24.25
C PRO A 56 -5.51 15.91 -25.43
N HIS A 57 -5.33 15.35 -26.64
CA HIS A 57 -6.09 15.78 -27.82
C HIS A 57 -7.46 15.09 -27.94
N GLU A 58 -7.75 14.08 -27.12
CA GLU A 58 -9.09 13.51 -27.06
C GLU A 58 -10.08 14.52 -26.47
N GLN A 59 -11.31 14.51 -27.00
CA GLN A 59 -12.36 15.33 -26.44
C GLN A 59 -12.85 14.72 -25.13
N ASP A 60 -12.89 15.54 -24.07
CA ASP A 60 -13.37 15.19 -22.73
C ASP A 60 -12.62 13.98 -22.08
N PRO A 61 -11.30 14.10 -21.86
CA PRO A 61 -10.55 13.05 -21.16
C PRO A 61 -11.08 12.91 -19.73
N ARG A 62 -11.45 11.69 -19.35
CA ARG A 62 -11.96 11.41 -17.99
C ARG A 62 -10.86 11.23 -16.94
N LEU A 63 -9.61 11.07 -17.35
CA LEU A 63 -8.44 11.02 -16.47
C LEU A 63 -7.54 12.22 -16.74
N VAL A 64 -7.39 13.07 -15.75
CA VAL A 64 -6.53 14.27 -15.80
C VAL A 64 -5.45 14.18 -14.72
N LEU A 65 -4.18 14.30 -15.11
CA LEU A 65 -3.05 14.22 -14.18
C LEU A 65 -2.45 15.61 -13.90
N HIS A 66 -2.28 15.91 -12.61
CA HIS A 66 -1.68 17.14 -12.12
C HIS A 66 -0.33 16.85 -11.47
N TYR A 67 0.66 17.73 -11.72
CA TYR A 67 1.90 17.71 -10.92
C TYR A 67 1.65 18.39 -9.58
N GLY A 68 1.94 17.70 -8.47
CA GLY A 68 1.80 18.23 -7.14
C GLY A 68 2.51 17.37 -6.09
N ASP A 69 2.68 17.93 -4.91
CA ASP A 69 3.27 17.26 -3.75
C ASP A 69 2.49 17.64 -2.49
N LEU A 70 2.32 16.71 -1.56
CA LEU A 70 1.64 16.95 -0.28
C LEU A 70 2.41 17.93 0.62
N THR A 71 3.67 18.19 0.30
CA THR A 71 4.50 19.17 1.00
C THR A 71 4.32 20.60 0.48
N ASP A 72 3.58 20.82 -0.62
CA ASP A 72 3.37 22.13 -1.25
C ASP A 72 1.92 22.60 -1.11
N SER A 73 1.66 23.43 -0.10
CA SER A 73 0.32 23.97 0.18
C SER A 73 -0.24 24.81 -0.96
N SER A 74 0.56 25.64 -1.58
CA SER A 74 0.10 26.55 -2.65
C SER A 74 -0.32 25.78 -3.90
N ASN A 75 0.42 24.75 -4.24
CA ASN A 75 0.10 23.87 -5.34
C ASN A 75 -1.19 23.07 -5.10
N LEU A 76 -1.37 22.53 -3.89
CA LEU A 76 -2.58 21.80 -3.50
C LEU A 76 -3.82 22.69 -3.56
N ILE A 77 -3.75 23.92 -3.02
CA ILE A 77 -4.83 24.91 -3.08
C ILE A 77 -5.20 25.18 -4.54
N ARG A 78 -4.21 25.44 -5.40
CA ARG A 78 -4.43 25.68 -6.84
C ARG A 78 -5.13 24.52 -7.52
N ILE A 79 -4.69 23.28 -7.28
CA ILE A 79 -5.28 22.10 -7.90
C ILE A 79 -6.73 21.92 -7.41
N ILE A 80 -6.99 21.97 -6.11
CA ILE A 80 -8.33 21.81 -5.54
C ILE A 80 -9.26 22.91 -6.03
N GLN A 81 -8.78 24.16 -6.13
CA GLN A 81 -9.53 25.29 -6.69
C GLN A 81 -9.90 25.06 -8.16
N GLN A 82 -8.98 24.55 -8.96
CA GLN A 82 -9.19 24.27 -10.38
C GLN A 82 -10.17 23.11 -10.60
N VAL A 83 -10.03 22.03 -9.84
CA VAL A 83 -10.82 20.80 -9.99
C VAL A 83 -12.22 20.95 -9.39
N GLN A 84 -12.35 21.61 -8.23
CA GLN A 84 -13.61 21.71 -7.47
C GLN A 84 -14.21 20.31 -7.19
N PRO A 85 -13.45 19.37 -6.57
CA PRO A 85 -13.84 17.98 -6.48
C PRO A 85 -15.08 17.76 -5.62
N ASP A 86 -15.89 16.77 -5.99
CA ASP A 86 -16.96 16.25 -5.16
C ASP A 86 -16.43 15.27 -4.11
N GLU A 87 -15.35 14.56 -4.45
CA GLU A 87 -14.70 13.58 -3.59
C GLU A 87 -13.17 13.73 -3.65
N ILE A 88 -12.50 13.67 -2.50
CA ILE A 88 -11.04 13.62 -2.38
C ILE A 88 -10.64 12.32 -1.72
N TYR A 89 -9.75 11.57 -2.35
CA TYR A 89 -9.12 10.37 -1.79
C TYR A 89 -7.66 10.67 -1.51
N ASN A 90 -7.33 10.89 -0.23
CA ASN A 90 -5.96 11.19 0.18
C ASN A 90 -5.21 9.89 0.47
N LEU A 91 -4.57 9.34 -0.57
CA LEU A 91 -3.80 8.10 -0.52
C LEU A 91 -2.29 8.34 -0.54
N GLY A 92 -1.86 9.55 -0.91
CA GLY A 92 -0.45 9.91 -0.98
C GLY A 92 0.23 9.88 0.38
N ALA A 93 1.37 9.19 0.47
CA ALA A 93 2.17 9.09 1.68
C ALA A 93 3.60 8.63 1.39
N GLN A 94 4.53 8.87 2.33
CA GLN A 94 5.73 8.07 2.48
C GLN A 94 5.33 6.84 3.31
N SER A 95 4.96 5.74 2.65
CA SER A 95 4.31 4.59 3.28
C SER A 95 5.26 3.44 3.67
N HIS A 96 6.56 3.57 3.40
CA HIS A 96 7.54 2.54 3.74
C HIS A 96 8.01 2.72 5.19
N VAL A 97 7.57 1.83 6.09
CA VAL A 97 7.79 1.95 7.54
C VAL A 97 9.29 2.04 7.88
N ALA A 98 10.14 1.18 7.30
CA ALA A 98 11.58 1.21 7.59
C ALA A 98 12.21 2.55 7.17
N VAL A 99 11.87 3.07 5.98
CA VAL A 99 12.35 4.38 5.50
C VAL A 99 11.93 5.53 6.41
N SER A 100 10.82 5.41 7.14
CA SER A 100 10.40 6.46 8.07
C SER A 100 11.37 6.68 9.22
N PHE A 101 12.17 5.66 9.59
CA PHE A 101 13.23 5.81 10.60
C PHE A 101 14.44 6.57 10.05
N GLU A 102 14.69 6.51 8.74
CA GLU A 102 15.77 7.22 8.07
C GLU A 102 15.38 8.65 7.67
N ALA A 103 14.10 8.86 7.33
CA ALA A 103 13.55 10.14 6.87
C ALA A 103 12.29 10.56 7.66
N PRO A 104 12.38 10.73 9.01
CA PRO A 104 11.21 10.99 9.85
C PRO A 104 10.59 12.36 9.60
N GLU A 105 11.37 13.39 9.31
CA GLU A 105 10.89 14.74 9.03
C GLU A 105 10.10 14.78 7.72
N TYR A 106 10.62 14.17 6.65
CA TYR A 106 9.90 14.08 5.38
C TYR A 106 8.60 13.30 5.54
N THR A 107 8.63 12.20 6.28
CA THR A 107 7.46 11.38 6.59
C THR A 107 6.39 12.21 7.32
N ALA A 108 6.78 12.96 8.35
CA ALA A 108 5.85 13.84 9.07
C ALA A 108 5.30 14.96 8.16
N ASN A 109 6.15 15.56 7.33
CA ASN A 109 5.76 16.64 6.44
C ASN A 109 4.78 16.21 5.35
N SER A 110 4.99 15.04 4.75
CA SER A 110 4.11 14.50 3.71
C SER A 110 2.83 13.89 4.29
N ASP A 111 2.93 13.06 5.32
CA ASP A 111 1.82 12.22 5.78
C ASP A 111 0.93 12.91 6.81
N ALA A 112 1.54 13.63 7.76
CA ALA A 112 0.80 14.38 8.77
C ALA A 112 0.36 15.75 8.25
N LEU A 113 1.32 16.63 7.93
CA LEU A 113 1.02 17.98 7.48
C LEU A 113 0.38 18.01 6.09
N GLY A 114 0.67 17.03 5.23
CA GLY A 114 0.00 16.89 3.93
C GLY A 114 -1.51 16.71 4.07
N THR A 115 -1.96 15.91 5.03
CA THR A 115 -3.38 15.76 5.35
C THR A 115 -4.00 17.07 5.82
N LEU A 116 -3.33 17.79 6.73
CA LEU A 116 -3.78 19.11 7.18
C LEU A 116 -3.90 20.10 6.02
N ARG A 117 -2.94 20.11 5.07
CA ARG A 117 -2.96 21.01 3.90
C ARG A 117 -4.18 20.77 3.01
N ILE A 118 -4.59 19.52 2.81
CA ILE A 118 -5.80 19.19 2.04
C ILE A 118 -7.05 19.67 2.76
N LEU A 119 -7.18 19.39 4.05
CA LEU A 119 -8.32 19.81 4.87
C LEU A 119 -8.44 21.34 4.88
N GLU A 120 -7.32 22.05 5.11
CA GLU A 120 -7.29 23.51 5.07
C GLU A 120 -7.62 24.06 3.68
N ALA A 121 -7.10 23.45 2.61
CA ALA A 121 -7.43 23.90 1.25
C ALA A 121 -8.94 23.79 0.97
N VAL A 122 -9.58 22.69 1.34
CA VAL A 122 -11.03 22.49 1.20
C VAL A 122 -11.80 23.54 2.03
N ARG A 123 -11.38 23.78 3.27
CA ARG A 123 -12.00 24.77 4.16
C ARG A 123 -11.84 26.19 3.62
N MET A 124 -10.63 26.60 3.23
CA MET A 124 -10.32 27.94 2.74
C MET A 124 -11.03 28.27 1.41
N LEU A 125 -11.25 27.26 0.57
CA LEU A 125 -11.96 27.39 -0.70
C LEU A 125 -13.48 27.32 -0.56
N GLY A 126 -14.03 27.19 0.65
CA GLY A 126 -15.46 27.12 0.89
C GLY A 126 -16.11 25.83 0.38
N LEU A 127 -15.36 24.75 0.27
CA LEU A 127 -15.82 23.46 -0.27
C LEU A 127 -16.27 22.46 0.81
N ALA A 128 -16.26 22.84 2.07
CA ALA A 128 -16.51 21.95 3.22
C ALA A 128 -17.87 21.22 3.14
N GLU A 129 -18.93 21.89 2.64
CA GLU A 129 -20.26 21.29 2.50
C GLU A 129 -20.40 20.41 1.26
N LYS A 130 -19.56 20.65 0.22
CA LYS A 130 -19.63 19.94 -1.05
C LYS A 130 -18.74 18.71 -1.09
N THR A 131 -17.49 18.86 -0.66
CA THR A 131 -16.43 17.87 -0.89
C THR A 131 -16.40 16.84 0.22
N ARG A 132 -16.54 15.56 -0.13
CA ARG A 132 -16.34 14.42 0.78
C ARG A 132 -14.89 13.97 0.72
N ILE A 133 -14.30 13.69 1.89
CA ILE A 133 -12.87 13.39 2.00
C ILE A 133 -12.67 12.01 2.62
N TYR A 134 -11.93 11.16 1.92
CA TYR A 134 -11.40 9.91 2.44
C TYR A 134 -9.93 10.10 2.79
N GLN A 135 -9.56 9.82 4.04
CA GLN A 135 -8.20 9.78 4.53
C GLN A 135 -7.74 8.33 4.67
N ALA A 136 -6.71 7.94 3.93
CA ALA A 136 -6.06 6.66 4.13
C ALA A 136 -5.30 6.67 5.46
N SER A 137 -5.84 5.96 6.44
CA SER A 137 -5.19 5.65 7.69
C SER A 137 -4.53 4.28 7.63
N THR A 138 -4.10 3.68 8.73
CA THR A 138 -3.30 2.46 8.73
C THR A 138 -3.43 1.66 10.00
N SER A 139 -3.32 0.34 9.94
CA SER A 139 -3.20 -0.54 11.10
C SER A 139 -1.93 -0.29 11.93
N GLU A 140 -0.91 0.38 11.38
CA GLU A 140 0.29 0.80 12.11
C GLU A 140 0.00 1.82 13.24
N LEU A 141 -1.21 2.40 13.28
CA LEU A 141 -1.67 3.18 14.44
C LEU A 141 -1.73 2.34 15.71
N TYR A 142 -2.13 1.06 15.59
CA TYR A 142 -2.24 0.17 16.73
C TYR A 142 -0.88 -0.22 17.31
N GLY A 143 0.15 -0.36 16.48
CA GLY A 143 1.55 -0.55 16.86
C GLY A 143 1.77 -1.62 17.92
N LEU A 144 2.04 -1.21 19.18
CA LEU A 144 2.00 -2.10 20.33
C LEU A 144 0.55 -2.40 20.70
N VAL A 145 0.03 -3.48 20.14
CA VAL A 145 -1.39 -3.85 20.17
C VAL A 145 -1.93 -3.94 21.60
N GLN A 146 -3.00 -3.20 21.88
CA GLN A 146 -3.66 -3.14 23.21
C GLN A 146 -4.86 -4.07 23.31
N GLU A 147 -5.44 -4.47 22.19
CA GLU A 147 -6.62 -5.33 22.10
C GLU A 147 -6.55 -6.18 20.82
N MET A 148 -7.09 -7.38 20.83
CA MET A 148 -7.16 -8.27 19.68
C MET A 148 -8.53 -8.93 19.56
N PRO A 149 -9.22 -8.90 18.39
CA PRO A 149 -8.84 -8.13 17.20
C PRO A 149 -8.96 -6.62 17.40
N GLN A 150 -8.24 -5.82 16.54
CA GLN A 150 -8.30 -4.37 16.59
C GLN A 150 -9.56 -3.84 15.92
N LYS A 151 -10.19 -2.88 16.58
CA LYS A 151 -11.42 -2.19 16.17
C LYS A 151 -11.18 -0.68 16.07
N GLU A 152 -12.17 0.06 15.62
CA GLU A 152 -12.11 1.52 15.48
C GLU A 152 -11.87 2.25 16.83
N ASN A 153 -12.29 1.67 17.94
CA ASN A 153 -12.12 2.21 19.29
C ASN A 153 -10.96 1.59 20.08
N THR A 154 -10.21 0.66 19.50
CA THR A 154 -9.00 0.10 20.12
C THR A 154 -7.95 1.20 20.30
N PRO A 155 -7.35 1.38 21.48
CA PRO A 155 -6.35 2.41 21.72
C PRO A 155 -5.14 2.29 20.77
N PHE A 156 -4.69 3.42 20.24
CA PHE A 156 -3.52 3.49 19.37
C PHE A 156 -2.21 3.59 20.16
N TYR A 157 -1.18 2.88 19.71
CA TYR A 157 0.16 2.94 20.28
C TYR A 157 1.22 2.77 19.17
N PRO A 158 1.40 3.78 18.29
CA PRO A 158 2.27 3.64 17.12
C PRO A 158 3.73 3.34 17.50
N ARG A 159 4.41 2.53 16.67
CA ARG A 159 5.77 2.05 16.90
C ARG A 159 6.77 2.53 15.83
N SER A 160 6.38 3.48 15.00
CA SER A 160 7.24 4.02 13.94
C SER A 160 6.94 5.50 13.68
N PRO A 161 7.90 6.28 13.14
CA PRO A 161 7.64 7.66 12.70
C PRO A 161 6.49 7.75 11.69
N TYR A 162 6.35 6.74 10.81
CA TYR A 162 5.20 6.60 9.91
C TYR A 162 3.88 6.48 10.68
N GLY A 163 3.81 5.56 11.66
CA GLY A 163 2.61 5.38 12.48
C GLY A 163 2.24 6.65 13.24
N VAL A 164 3.22 7.38 13.79
CA VAL A 164 3.00 8.66 14.49
C VAL A 164 2.48 9.73 13.52
N ALA A 165 3.04 9.85 12.32
CA ALA A 165 2.57 10.79 11.30
C ALA A 165 1.12 10.49 10.87
N LYS A 166 0.80 9.22 10.68
CA LYS A 166 -0.56 8.76 10.36
C LYS A 166 -1.53 8.94 11.52
N LEU A 167 -1.06 8.86 12.77
CA LEU A 167 -1.88 9.16 13.95
C LEU A 167 -2.29 10.63 13.99
N TYR A 168 -1.35 11.54 13.68
CA TYR A 168 -1.71 12.94 13.49
C TYR A 168 -2.76 13.12 12.39
N ALA A 169 -2.54 12.49 11.23
CA ALA A 169 -3.47 12.56 10.10
C ALA A 169 -4.87 12.05 10.46
N TYR A 170 -4.97 10.96 11.22
CA TYR A 170 -6.22 10.42 11.72
C TYR A 170 -6.95 11.45 12.60
N TRP A 171 -6.30 11.96 13.64
CA TRP A 171 -6.94 12.86 14.59
C TRP A 171 -7.24 14.23 14.03
N ILE A 172 -6.43 14.76 13.12
CA ILE A 172 -6.75 16.05 12.48
C ILE A 172 -7.97 15.90 11.54
N THR A 173 -8.15 14.74 10.90
CA THR A 173 -9.35 14.43 10.10
C THR A 173 -10.59 14.40 10.98
N VAL A 174 -10.54 13.71 12.13
CA VAL A 174 -11.63 13.71 13.13
C VAL A 174 -11.92 15.13 13.62
N ASN A 175 -10.89 15.89 13.97
CA ASN A 175 -11.05 17.26 14.45
C ASN A 175 -11.75 18.16 13.42
N TYR A 176 -11.37 18.07 12.13
CA TYR A 176 -12.00 18.89 11.08
C TYR A 176 -13.44 18.48 10.80
N ARG A 177 -13.73 17.20 10.90
CA ARG A 177 -15.11 16.67 10.87
C ARG A 177 -15.97 17.28 11.96
N GLU A 178 -15.49 17.27 13.20
CA GLU A 178 -16.24 17.73 14.38
C GLU A 178 -16.30 19.26 14.49
N SER A 179 -15.20 19.95 14.17
CA SER A 179 -15.10 21.40 14.36
C SER A 179 -15.70 22.21 13.21
N TYR A 180 -15.64 21.69 11.97
CA TYR A 180 -16.04 22.43 10.78
C TYR A 180 -17.17 21.74 9.98
N GLY A 181 -17.72 20.63 10.48
CA GLY A 181 -18.81 19.91 9.83
C GLY A 181 -18.41 19.27 8.49
N MET A 182 -17.10 19.07 8.24
CA MET A 182 -16.62 18.48 6.99
C MET A 182 -16.99 16.99 6.92
N TYR A 183 -17.44 16.54 5.75
CA TYR A 183 -17.57 15.12 5.51
C TYR A 183 -16.21 14.48 5.30
N ALA A 184 -15.59 14.01 6.36
CA ALA A 184 -14.25 13.43 6.33
C ALA A 184 -14.20 12.11 7.12
N CYS A 185 -13.72 11.04 6.47
CA CYS A 185 -13.68 9.67 6.99
C CYS A 185 -12.25 9.16 7.02
N ASN A 186 -11.87 8.39 8.06
CA ASN A 186 -10.63 7.61 8.07
C ASN A 186 -10.91 6.14 7.76
N GLY A 187 -10.23 5.58 6.76
CA GLY A 187 -10.15 4.14 6.58
C GLY A 187 -8.90 3.59 7.28
N ILE A 188 -9.07 2.80 8.33
CA ILE A 188 -7.94 2.16 9.04
C ILE A 188 -7.59 0.89 8.27
N LEU A 189 -6.70 1.06 7.31
CA LEU A 189 -6.30 0.01 6.37
C LEU A 189 -5.35 -1.00 7.02
N PHE A 190 -5.74 -2.25 7.03
CA PHE A 190 -4.82 -3.36 7.28
C PHE A 190 -4.00 -3.64 6.02
N ASN A 191 -3.04 -4.56 6.11
CA ASN A 191 -2.16 -4.84 4.99
C ASN A 191 -2.97 -5.30 3.77
N HIS A 192 -2.73 -4.67 2.63
CA HIS A 192 -3.41 -5.02 1.39
C HIS A 192 -2.43 -4.98 0.23
N GLU A 193 -2.51 -6.00 -0.56
CA GLU A 193 -1.49 -6.38 -1.50
C GLU A 193 -2.08 -6.59 -2.89
N SER A 194 -1.21 -6.64 -3.88
CA SER A 194 -1.58 -6.97 -5.27
C SER A 194 -0.32 -7.10 -6.13
N PRO A 195 -0.45 -7.50 -7.40
CA PRO A 195 0.65 -7.40 -8.37
C PRO A 195 1.23 -5.99 -8.53
N ARG A 196 0.50 -4.95 -8.10
CA ARG A 196 0.93 -3.54 -8.15
C ARG A 196 1.57 -3.04 -6.85
N ARG A 197 1.75 -3.91 -5.85
CA ARG A 197 2.44 -3.56 -4.61
C ARG A 197 3.85 -3.07 -4.90
N GLY A 198 4.36 -2.12 -4.10
CA GLY A 198 5.75 -1.68 -4.20
C GLY A 198 6.72 -2.85 -3.96
N GLU A 199 7.76 -2.92 -4.75
CA GLU A 199 8.65 -4.08 -4.86
C GLU A 199 9.45 -4.38 -3.60
N THR A 200 9.68 -3.36 -2.76
CA THR A 200 10.43 -3.45 -1.49
C THR A 200 9.56 -3.88 -0.30
N PHE A 201 8.24 -3.95 -0.46
CA PHE A 201 7.36 -4.47 0.58
C PHE A 201 7.43 -5.99 0.69
N VAL A 202 7.29 -6.50 1.91
CA VAL A 202 7.56 -7.90 2.27
C VAL A 202 6.88 -8.91 1.34
N THR A 203 5.62 -8.76 1.04
CA THR A 203 4.83 -9.66 0.19
C THR A 203 5.34 -9.66 -1.24
N ARG A 204 5.58 -8.47 -1.83
CA ARG A 204 6.10 -8.37 -3.18
C ARG A 204 7.57 -8.81 -3.27
N LYS A 205 8.37 -8.55 -2.23
CA LYS A 205 9.73 -9.09 -2.11
C LYS A 205 9.70 -10.62 -2.17
N ILE A 206 8.75 -11.27 -1.48
CA ILE A 206 8.59 -12.73 -1.49
C ILE A 206 8.24 -13.22 -2.89
N THR A 207 7.14 -12.72 -3.48
CA THR A 207 6.65 -13.24 -4.77
C THR A 207 7.65 -13.01 -5.90
N ARG A 208 8.29 -11.84 -5.95
CA ARG A 208 9.36 -11.56 -6.93
C ARG A 208 10.61 -12.39 -6.69
N GLY A 209 11.09 -12.46 -5.45
CA GLY A 209 12.29 -13.22 -5.11
C GLY A 209 12.16 -14.69 -5.48
N LEU A 210 11.05 -15.33 -5.08
CA LEU A 210 10.82 -16.73 -5.40
C LEU A 210 10.61 -16.97 -6.91
N ALA A 211 9.91 -16.07 -7.62
CA ALA A 211 9.76 -16.14 -9.06
C ALA A 211 11.11 -15.98 -9.81
N ARG A 212 12.01 -15.15 -9.28
CA ARG A 212 13.36 -14.97 -9.85
C ARG A 212 14.26 -16.17 -9.59
N ILE A 213 14.12 -16.81 -8.41
CA ILE A 213 14.79 -18.09 -8.11
C ILE A 213 14.29 -19.17 -9.09
N ASP A 214 12.96 -19.25 -9.32
CA ASP A 214 12.36 -20.18 -10.27
C ASP A 214 12.87 -20.00 -11.71
N ALA A 215 13.14 -18.77 -12.09
CA ALA A 215 13.70 -18.41 -13.40
C ALA A 215 15.24 -18.49 -13.48
N GLY A 216 15.94 -18.91 -12.41
CA GLY A 216 17.39 -19.00 -12.36
C GLY A 216 18.12 -17.66 -12.35
N LEU A 217 17.45 -16.57 -11.94
CA LEU A 217 18.01 -15.22 -11.85
C LEU A 217 18.60 -14.92 -10.47
N GLU A 218 18.15 -15.61 -9.45
CA GLU A 218 18.59 -15.50 -8.06
C GLU A 218 18.71 -16.91 -7.44
N GLU A 219 19.48 -17.02 -6.37
CA GLU A 219 19.68 -18.31 -5.69
C GLU A 219 18.88 -18.40 -4.38
N CYS A 220 18.69 -17.29 -3.69
CA CYS A 220 18.12 -17.29 -2.34
C CYS A 220 17.39 -15.97 -2.03
N LEU A 221 16.28 -16.07 -1.30
CA LEU A 221 15.53 -14.97 -0.74
C LEU A 221 16.00 -14.72 0.70
N TYR A 222 16.36 -13.48 1.03
CA TYR A 222 16.76 -13.08 2.38
C TYR A 222 15.62 -12.34 3.08
N MET A 223 15.24 -12.81 4.27
CA MET A 223 14.08 -12.34 5.04
C MET A 223 14.47 -11.94 6.47
N GLY A 224 13.64 -11.12 7.11
CA GLY A 224 13.69 -10.84 8.55
C GLY A 224 12.82 -11.82 9.34
N ASN A 225 11.94 -11.27 10.20
CA ASN A 225 11.05 -12.06 11.06
C ASN A 225 9.98 -12.80 10.22
N LEU A 226 10.06 -14.14 10.20
CA LEU A 226 9.10 -15.00 9.49
C LEU A 226 7.80 -15.24 10.27
N ASP A 227 7.80 -15.00 11.56
CA ASP A 227 6.68 -15.34 12.44
C ASP A 227 5.75 -14.14 12.70
N ALA A 228 6.09 -12.96 12.17
CA ALA A 228 5.22 -11.79 12.23
C ALA A 228 3.87 -12.09 11.56
N LEU A 229 2.78 -11.80 12.28
CA LEU A 229 1.41 -12.07 11.84
C LEU A 229 0.77 -10.81 11.24
N ARG A 230 0.18 -10.95 10.07
CA ARG A 230 -0.49 -9.85 9.35
C ARG A 230 -1.84 -10.30 8.81
N ASP A 231 -2.78 -9.37 8.81
CA ASP A 231 -4.05 -9.49 8.10
C ASP A 231 -3.82 -8.92 6.70
N TRP A 232 -3.84 -9.79 5.68
CA TRP A 232 -3.60 -9.42 4.28
C TRP A 232 -4.87 -9.56 3.45
N GLY A 233 -5.28 -8.47 2.80
CA GLY A 233 -6.35 -8.46 1.81
C GLY A 233 -5.87 -8.03 0.42
N HIS A 234 -6.77 -8.05 -0.55
CA HIS A 234 -6.48 -7.57 -1.90
C HIS A 234 -6.81 -6.08 -2.03
N ALA A 235 -5.90 -5.29 -2.62
CA ALA A 235 -6.08 -3.85 -2.79
C ALA A 235 -7.36 -3.46 -3.54
N ARG A 236 -7.82 -4.30 -4.48
CA ARG A 236 -9.08 -4.10 -5.23
C ARG A 236 -10.31 -4.10 -4.30
N ASP A 237 -10.37 -5.01 -3.33
CA ASP A 237 -11.45 -5.05 -2.35
C ASP A 237 -11.40 -3.79 -1.45
N TYR A 238 -10.19 -3.35 -1.10
CA TYR A 238 -9.99 -2.21 -0.20
C TYR A 238 -10.38 -0.87 -0.84
N VAL A 239 -10.05 -0.66 -2.12
CA VAL A 239 -10.46 0.60 -2.79
C VAL A 239 -11.96 0.68 -3.01
N GLU A 240 -12.66 -0.45 -3.16
CA GLU A 240 -14.11 -0.46 -3.16
C GLU A 240 -14.68 0.03 -1.83
N MET A 241 -14.10 -0.39 -0.70
CA MET A 241 -14.51 0.11 0.61
C MET A 241 -14.22 1.61 0.77
N GLN A 242 -13.08 2.09 0.29
CA GLN A 242 -12.75 3.53 0.29
C GLN A 242 -13.85 4.33 -0.43
N TRP A 243 -14.29 3.84 -1.59
CA TRP A 243 -15.37 4.48 -2.34
C TRP A 243 -16.71 4.40 -1.57
N ARG A 244 -17.09 3.24 -1.02
CA ARG A 244 -18.34 3.06 -0.25
C ARG A 244 -18.44 4.01 0.93
N MET A 245 -17.33 4.27 1.63
CA MET A 245 -17.27 5.19 2.76
C MET A 245 -17.71 6.62 2.38
N LEU A 246 -17.46 7.05 1.15
CA LEU A 246 -17.88 8.37 0.67
C LEU A 246 -19.29 8.37 0.03
N GLN A 247 -19.96 7.22 -0.09
CA GLN A 247 -21.32 7.12 -0.65
C GLN A 247 -22.42 7.06 0.43
N GLN A 248 -22.05 7.04 1.71
CA GLN A 248 -23.02 6.95 2.81
C GLN A 248 -23.99 8.15 2.81
N GLU A 249 -25.28 7.89 3.11
CA GLU A 249 -26.28 8.93 3.32
C GLU A 249 -26.21 9.53 4.75
N GLY A 250 -25.63 8.78 5.68
CA GLY A 250 -25.45 9.18 7.09
C GLY A 250 -24.22 10.06 7.33
N PRO A 251 -23.95 10.40 8.60
CA PRO A 251 -22.77 11.17 8.98
C PRO A 251 -21.48 10.41 8.66
N PRO A 252 -20.37 11.14 8.40
CA PRO A 252 -19.07 10.53 8.20
C PRO A 252 -18.61 9.75 9.44
N ASP A 253 -17.95 8.61 9.19
CA ASP A 253 -17.48 7.72 10.26
C ASP A 253 -16.16 7.06 9.84
N ASP A 254 -15.43 6.49 10.81
CA ASP A 254 -14.17 5.81 10.58
C ASP A 254 -14.40 4.29 10.57
N PHE A 255 -13.65 3.56 9.75
CA PHE A 255 -13.82 2.12 9.57
C PHE A 255 -12.51 1.38 9.54
N VAL A 256 -12.45 0.24 10.23
CA VAL A 256 -11.43 -0.79 10.02
C VAL A 256 -11.70 -1.49 8.69
N ILE A 257 -10.67 -1.54 7.85
CA ILE A 257 -10.70 -2.24 6.56
C ILE A 257 -9.69 -3.38 6.65
N ALA A 258 -10.19 -4.59 6.84
CA ALA A 258 -9.43 -5.80 7.13
C ALA A 258 -10.15 -7.04 6.60
N THR A 259 -9.45 -8.16 6.55
CA THR A 259 -10.07 -9.46 6.20
C THR A 259 -10.65 -10.19 7.42
N GLY A 260 -10.16 -9.87 8.62
CA GLY A 260 -10.49 -10.60 9.85
C GLY A 260 -9.71 -11.92 9.99
N ARG A 261 -8.68 -12.14 9.15
CA ARG A 261 -7.78 -13.30 9.23
C ARG A 261 -6.34 -12.83 9.19
N GLN A 262 -5.51 -13.44 10.01
CA GLN A 262 -4.06 -13.16 9.98
C GLN A 262 -3.29 -14.44 9.68
N GLU A 263 -2.18 -14.27 8.98
CA GLU A 263 -1.24 -15.33 8.66
C GLU A 263 0.20 -14.85 8.86
N SER A 264 1.14 -15.80 9.02
CA SER A 264 2.56 -15.47 9.18
C SER A 264 3.23 -15.17 7.83
N VAL A 265 4.34 -14.43 7.87
CA VAL A 265 5.23 -14.25 6.72
C VAL A 265 5.69 -15.61 6.17
N ARG A 266 5.99 -16.56 7.06
CA ARG A 266 6.30 -17.95 6.72
C ARG A 266 5.20 -18.58 5.85
N ARG A 267 3.94 -18.46 6.29
CA ARG A 267 2.80 -19.00 5.53
C ARG A 267 2.66 -18.35 4.16
N PHE A 268 2.94 -17.07 4.05
CA PHE A 268 2.92 -16.37 2.75
C PHE A 268 3.98 -16.93 1.80
N ILE A 269 5.19 -17.22 2.29
CA ILE A 269 6.27 -17.87 1.51
C ILE A 269 5.83 -19.25 1.05
N GLU A 270 5.22 -20.06 1.93
CA GLU A 270 4.73 -21.40 1.61
C GLU A 270 3.67 -21.35 0.50
N LEU A 271 2.71 -20.44 0.59
CA LEU A 271 1.68 -20.25 -0.44
C LEU A 271 2.29 -19.82 -1.78
N ALA A 272 3.28 -18.92 -1.75
CA ALA A 272 3.98 -18.50 -2.96
C ALA A 272 4.78 -19.66 -3.60
N ALA A 273 5.42 -20.48 -2.80
CA ALA A 273 6.12 -21.68 -3.28
C ALA A 273 5.15 -22.71 -3.88
N GLN A 274 3.99 -22.90 -3.28
CA GLN A 274 2.93 -23.75 -3.84
C GLN A 274 2.42 -23.23 -5.18
N ALA A 275 2.21 -21.91 -5.29
CA ALA A 275 1.78 -21.27 -6.54
C ALA A 275 2.81 -21.41 -7.68
N LEU A 276 4.11 -21.48 -7.34
CA LEU A 276 5.20 -21.78 -8.29
C LEU A 276 5.30 -23.28 -8.66
N GLY A 277 4.54 -24.15 -7.99
CA GLY A 277 4.61 -25.59 -8.18
C GLY A 277 5.77 -26.27 -7.46
N TRP A 278 6.41 -25.59 -6.48
CA TRP A 278 7.53 -26.17 -5.74
C TRP A 278 7.10 -27.18 -4.66
N GLY A 279 5.83 -27.17 -4.28
CA GLY A 279 5.31 -27.97 -3.18
C GLY A 279 5.62 -27.33 -1.82
N VAL A 280 6.01 -28.16 -0.85
CA VAL A 280 6.27 -27.73 0.54
C VAL A 280 7.67 -27.19 0.68
N ILE A 281 7.82 -26.11 1.45
CA ILE A 281 9.12 -25.64 1.95
C ILE A 281 9.43 -26.34 3.26
N GLU A 282 10.59 -26.96 3.35
CA GLU A 282 11.10 -27.59 4.58
C GLU A 282 11.94 -26.57 5.37
N TRP A 283 11.49 -26.24 6.57
CA TRP A 283 12.19 -25.32 7.46
C TRP A 283 13.16 -26.06 8.38
N GLN A 284 14.39 -25.57 8.52
CA GLN A 284 15.45 -26.11 9.35
C GLN A 284 16.19 -25.00 10.09
N GLY A 285 16.63 -25.28 11.33
CA GLY A 285 17.29 -24.29 12.18
C GLY A 285 16.30 -23.42 12.96
N GLN A 286 16.80 -22.40 13.64
CA GLN A 286 16.02 -21.42 14.40
C GLN A 286 16.71 -20.06 14.40
N GLY A 287 15.91 -18.98 14.51
CA GLY A 287 16.42 -17.62 14.58
C GLY A 287 17.22 -17.24 13.33
N LEU A 288 18.44 -16.71 13.49
CA LEU A 288 19.27 -16.29 12.37
C LEU A 288 19.83 -17.45 11.52
N GLU A 289 19.87 -18.67 12.08
CA GLU A 289 20.34 -19.87 11.40
C GLU A 289 19.21 -20.61 10.67
N GLU A 290 17.99 -20.07 10.71
CA GLU A 290 16.86 -20.69 10.07
C GLU A 290 16.95 -20.57 8.54
N ILE A 291 16.65 -21.69 7.86
CA ILE A 291 16.64 -21.79 6.41
C ILE A 291 15.38 -22.47 5.90
N GLY A 292 14.92 -22.07 4.72
CA GLY A 292 13.88 -22.76 3.98
C GLY A 292 14.45 -23.48 2.77
N LYS A 293 14.09 -24.77 2.59
CA LYS A 293 14.54 -25.62 1.49
C LYS A 293 13.37 -26.08 0.63
N ARG A 294 13.63 -26.22 -0.66
CA ARG A 294 12.74 -26.97 -1.57
C ARG A 294 12.90 -28.46 -1.32
N SER A 295 11.92 -29.25 -1.76
CA SER A 295 11.97 -30.72 -1.76
C SER A 295 13.19 -31.30 -2.50
N THR A 296 13.78 -30.55 -3.41
CA THR A 296 15.03 -30.87 -4.13
C THR A 296 16.29 -30.70 -3.27
N GLY A 297 16.17 -30.12 -2.06
CA GLY A 297 17.28 -29.87 -1.13
C GLY A 297 17.93 -28.49 -1.27
N GLU A 298 17.56 -27.68 -2.25
CA GLU A 298 18.09 -26.33 -2.48
C GLU A 298 17.59 -25.37 -1.39
N ILE A 299 18.50 -24.57 -0.81
CA ILE A 299 18.17 -23.52 0.14
C ILE A 299 17.68 -22.31 -0.65
N VAL A 300 16.43 -21.93 -0.44
CA VAL A 300 15.78 -20.83 -1.15
C VAL A 300 15.38 -19.66 -0.26
N VAL A 301 15.42 -19.85 1.08
CA VAL A 301 15.18 -18.77 2.06
C VAL A 301 16.24 -18.82 3.15
N ARG A 302 16.74 -17.64 3.53
CA ARG A 302 17.65 -17.41 4.67
C ARG A 302 17.20 -16.21 5.48
N ILE A 303 17.52 -16.21 6.76
CA ILE A 303 17.30 -15.05 7.63
C ILE A 303 18.50 -14.12 7.56
N ASP A 304 18.23 -12.81 7.46
CA ASP A 304 19.24 -11.76 7.44
C ASP A 304 18.87 -10.69 8.48
N PRO A 305 19.73 -10.40 9.46
CA PRO A 305 19.47 -9.45 10.54
C PRO A 305 19.22 -8.01 10.03
N ARG A 306 19.67 -7.66 8.84
CA ARG A 306 19.45 -6.34 8.23
C ARG A 306 17.98 -6.03 7.96
N TYR A 307 17.13 -7.05 7.87
CA TYR A 307 15.70 -6.90 7.59
C TYR A 307 14.82 -6.87 8.86
N PHE A 308 15.43 -6.90 10.05
CA PHE A 308 14.69 -6.69 11.31
C PHE A 308 14.47 -5.20 11.54
N ARG A 309 13.28 -4.83 11.97
CA ARG A 309 12.95 -3.43 12.30
C ARG A 309 13.44 -3.08 13.70
N PRO A 310 13.81 -1.80 13.97
CA PRO A 310 14.19 -1.34 15.31
C PRO A 310 13.07 -1.54 16.35
N ALA A 311 11.81 -1.45 15.92
CA ALA A 311 10.63 -1.73 16.72
C ALA A 311 9.64 -2.54 15.88
N GLU A 312 9.53 -3.83 16.17
CA GLU A 312 8.67 -4.74 15.42
C GLU A 312 7.21 -4.64 15.92
N VAL A 313 6.28 -4.83 14.98
CA VAL A 313 4.87 -5.07 15.26
C VAL A 313 4.63 -6.56 15.02
N GLU A 314 4.40 -7.31 16.10
CA GLU A 314 4.35 -8.77 16.04
C GLU A 314 3.04 -9.27 15.41
N THR A 315 1.92 -8.61 15.71
CA THR A 315 0.59 -9.07 15.31
C THR A 315 -0.31 -7.91 14.91
N LEU A 316 -1.05 -8.09 13.83
CA LEU A 316 -2.13 -7.21 13.40
C LEU A 316 -3.29 -8.08 12.91
N LEU A 317 -4.47 -7.93 13.53
CA LEU A 317 -5.71 -8.62 13.17
C LEU A 317 -6.87 -7.63 13.29
N GLY A 318 -7.46 -7.23 12.18
CA GLY A 318 -8.57 -6.28 12.16
C GLY A 318 -9.93 -6.93 12.35
N ASP A 319 -10.88 -6.21 12.97
CA ASP A 319 -12.29 -6.61 13.01
C ASP A 319 -13.09 -5.76 12.02
N PRO A 320 -13.47 -6.27 10.84
CA PRO A 320 -14.25 -5.54 9.85
C PRO A 320 -15.76 -5.55 10.10
N ALA A 321 -16.22 -5.92 11.29
CA ALA A 321 -17.64 -6.06 11.60
C ALA A 321 -18.44 -4.78 11.30
N LYS A 322 -17.92 -3.62 11.68
CA LYS A 322 -18.57 -2.32 11.43
C LYS A 322 -18.72 -2.02 9.93
N ALA A 323 -17.68 -2.32 9.13
CA ALA A 323 -17.72 -2.15 7.68
C ALA A 323 -18.77 -3.05 7.03
N ARG A 324 -18.88 -4.30 7.49
CA ARG A 324 -19.88 -5.25 7.03
C ARG A 324 -21.28 -4.81 7.41
N GLU A 325 -21.50 -4.42 8.67
CA GLU A 325 -22.83 -4.07 9.19
C GLU A 325 -23.37 -2.76 8.61
N LYS A 326 -22.53 -1.72 8.52
CA LYS A 326 -22.97 -0.39 8.08
C LYS A 326 -22.92 -0.19 6.56
N LEU A 327 -21.93 -0.79 5.87
CA LEU A 327 -21.70 -0.55 4.46
C LEU A 327 -21.87 -1.79 3.58
N GLY A 328 -22.22 -2.93 4.18
CA GLY A 328 -22.37 -4.20 3.44
C GLY A 328 -21.07 -4.65 2.76
N TRP A 329 -19.91 -4.19 3.26
CA TRP A 329 -18.65 -4.53 2.66
C TRP A 329 -18.04 -5.79 3.30
N THR A 330 -17.56 -6.68 2.44
CA THR A 330 -16.79 -7.86 2.82
C THR A 330 -15.71 -8.08 1.76
N PRO A 331 -14.46 -8.34 2.12
CA PRO A 331 -13.45 -8.68 1.15
C PRO A 331 -13.82 -9.99 0.44
N THR A 332 -13.57 -10.04 -0.86
CA THR A 332 -13.98 -11.17 -1.72
C THR A 332 -12.82 -12.06 -2.11
N THR A 333 -11.59 -11.53 -2.09
CA THR A 333 -10.38 -12.23 -2.52
C THR A 333 -9.74 -12.95 -1.34
N THR A 334 -9.53 -14.25 -1.46
CA THR A 334 -8.80 -15.05 -0.45
C THR A 334 -7.30 -14.77 -0.50
N LEU A 335 -6.57 -15.13 0.57
CA LEU A 335 -5.10 -14.99 0.59
C LEU A 335 -4.45 -15.88 -0.49
N GLU A 336 -4.96 -17.06 -0.68
CA GLU A 336 -4.50 -18.03 -1.68
C GLU A 336 -4.63 -17.47 -3.10
N GLU A 337 -5.78 -16.87 -3.43
CA GLU A 337 -6.03 -16.23 -4.73
C GLU A 337 -5.12 -15.01 -4.93
N LEU A 338 -4.97 -14.18 -3.90
CA LEU A 338 -4.08 -13.02 -3.92
C LEU A 338 -2.63 -13.42 -4.19
N VAL A 339 -2.12 -14.41 -3.46
CA VAL A 339 -0.74 -14.89 -3.63
C VAL A 339 -0.56 -15.49 -5.02
N ALA A 340 -1.51 -16.27 -5.51
CA ALA A 340 -1.45 -16.87 -6.85
C ALA A 340 -1.42 -15.79 -7.95
N GLU A 341 -2.23 -14.73 -7.85
CA GLU A 341 -2.23 -13.59 -8.79
C GLU A 341 -0.88 -12.87 -8.79
N MET A 342 -0.33 -12.58 -7.60
CA MET A 342 0.97 -11.92 -7.47
C MET A 342 2.10 -12.77 -8.06
N VAL A 343 2.14 -14.06 -7.72
CA VAL A 343 3.15 -15.00 -8.22
C VAL A 343 3.08 -15.15 -9.74
N ALA A 344 1.88 -15.29 -10.31
CA ALA A 344 1.71 -15.43 -11.75
C ALA A 344 2.27 -14.21 -12.51
N THR A 345 2.03 -13.00 -11.99
CA THR A 345 2.56 -11.76 -12.57
C THR A 345 4.09 -11.71 -12.46
N ASP A 346 4.63 -11.96 -11.27
CA ASP A 346 6.07 -11.89 -11.04
C ASP A 346 6.83 -12.99 -11.79
N GLN A 347 6.23 -14.18 -11.96
CA GLN A 347 6.79 -15.25 -12.77
C GLN A 347 6.90 -14.86 -14.25
N GLN A 348 5.90 -14.16 -14.80
CA GLN A 348 5.96 -13.67 -16.18
C GLN A 348 7.09 -12.64 -16.35
N GLU A 349 7.23 -11.70 -15.43
CA GLU A 349 8.30 -10.71 -15.47
C GLU A 349 9.69 -11.35 -15.29
N ALA A 350 9.84 -12.31 -14.40
CA ALA A 350 11.09 -13.03 -14.21
C ALA A 350 11.48 -13.84 -15.46
N LYS A 351 10.54 -14.55 -16.08
CA LYS A 351 10.78 -15.26 -17.35
C LYS A 351 11.17 -14.33 -18.48
N LYS A 352 10.53 -13.17 -18.59
CA LYS A 352 10.87 -12.15 -19.57
C LYS A 352 12.30 -11.62 -19.35
N GLU A 353 12.67 -11.31 -18.10
CA GLU A 353 14.03 -10.89 -17.75
C GLU A 353 15.06 -11.95 -18.09
N ALA A 354 14.83 -13.21 -17.69
CA ALA A 354 15.70 -14.33 -17.99
C ALA A 354 15.91 -14.53 -19.52
N TYR A 355 14.83 -14.43 -20.29
CA TYR A 355 14.89 -14.52 -21.74
C TYR A 355 15.72 -13.38 -22.36
N LEU A 356 15.53 -12.15 -21.93
CA LEU A 356 16.30 -11.00 -22.41
C LEU A 356 17.79 -11.17 -22.10
N LYS A 357 18.16 -11.58 -20.88
CA LYS A 357 19.54 -11.87 -20.48
C LYS A 357 20.15 -12.99 -21.35
N LEU A 358 19.39 -14.06 -21.59
CA LEU A 358 19.84 -15.16 -22.45
C LEU A 358 20.12 -14.69 -23.88
N LYS A 359 19.42 -13.67 -24.37
CA LYS A 359 19.64 -13.05 -25.69
C LYS A 359 20.72 -11.99 -25.71
N GLY A 360 21.40 -11.73 -24.58
CA GLY A 360 22.51 -10.78 -24.48
C GLY A 360 22.09 -9.33 -24.33
N PHE A 361 20.82 -9.07 -23.95
CA PHE A 361 20.37 -7.72 -23.61
C PHE A 361 20.76 -7.36 -22.17
N ASP A 362 21.23 -6.13 -21.98
CA ASP A 362 21.37 -5.56 -20.65
C ASP A 362 19.99 -5.30 -20.05
N VAL A 363 19.70 -5.95 -18.93
CA VAL A 363 18.46 -5.75 -18.18
C VAL A 363 18.83 -5.14 -16.85
N VAL A 364 18.21 -4.01 -16.50
CA VAL A 364 18.36 -3.40 -15.18
C VAL A 364 17.87 -4.43 -14.15
N GLY A 365 18.79 -4.89 -13.31
CA GLY A 365 18.52 -5.89 -12.29
C GLY A 365 17.66 -5.34 -11.16
N SER A 366 17.28 -6.21 -10.22
CA SER A 366 16.62 -5.85 -8.98
C SER A 366 17.41 -4.77 -8.22
N MET A 367 16.71 -3.81 -7.61
CA MET A 367 17.35 -2.79 -6.74
C MET A 367 17.95 -3.41 -5.45
N GLU A 368 17.46 -4.56 -5.03
CA GLU A 368 18.02 -5.37 -3.96
C GLU A 368 18.75 -6.57 -4.57
N ASN A 369 20.05 -6.44 -4.77
CA ASN A 369 20.86 -7.61 -5.10
C ASN A 369 21.17 -8.38 -3.81
N PRO A 370 20.81 -9.67 -3.71
CA PRO A 370 21.27 -10.51 -2.62
C PRO A 370 22.81 -10.57 -2.63
N PRO A 371 23.47 -10.75 -1.48
CA PRO A 371 24.90 -10.91 -1.44
C PRO A 371 25.32 -12.10 -2.31
N THR A 372 26.31 -11.90 -3.17
CA THR A 372 26.81 -12.90 -4.10
C THR A 372 27.56 -14.04 -3.41
N ASN A 373 27.86 -13.90 -2.11
CA ASN A 373 28.53 -14.92 -1.31
C ASN A 373 27.91 -14.95 0.12
N PRO A 374 27.34 -16.08 0.58
CA PRO A 374 26.82 -16.25 1.94
C PRO A 374 27.88 -15.97 3.02
N ASP A 375 29.16 -16.20 2.76
CA ASP A 375 30.25 -15.99 3.72
C ASP A 375 30.58 -14.52 3.98
N THR A 376 30.15 -13.59 3.12
CA THR A 376 30.30 -12.15 3.35
C THR A 376 29.37 -11.61 4.46
N LEU A 377 28.37 -12.37 4.87
CA LEU A 377 27.46 -12.01 5.98
C LEU A 377 28.12 -12.14 7.36
N GLN A 378 29.19 -12.95 7.50
CA GLN A 378 29.89 -13.14 8.76
C GLN A 378 30.86 -12.00 9.09
N GLY A 379 31.24 -11.17 8.12
CA GLY A 379 32.20 -10.09 8.29
C GLY A 379 31.65 -8.73 8.75
N ALA A 380 30.32 -8.52 8.69
CA ALA A 380 29.70 -7.23 9.01
C ALA A 380 29.33 -7.02 10.49
N GLY A 381 29.56 -8.02 11.35
CA GLY A 381 29.26 -7.97 12.79
C GLY A 381 30.32 -7.32 13.68
N GLY A 382 31.31 -6.63 13.13
CA GLY A 382 32.45 -6.06 13.88
C GLY A 382 32.68 -4.56 13.62
N GLY A 383 31.72 -3.73 13.93
CA GLY A 383 31.87 -2.28 13.86
C GLY A 383 31.01 -1.60 14.93
N GLN A 384 31.57 -1.46 16.12
CA GLN A 384 31.05 -0.57 17.16
C GLN A 384 30.91 0.85 16.63
N ARG A 385 29.72 1.42 16.70
CA ARG A 385 29.46 2.72 17.37
C ARG A 385 27.97 3.05 17.31
#